data_8056b25e16265b32dd216dcd4311dedb
#
_entry.id   8056b25e16265b32dd216dcd4311dedb
#
_cell.length_a   1.000
_cell.length_b   1.000
_cell.length_c   1.000
_cell.angle_alpha   90.00
_cell.angle_beta   90.00
_cell.angle_gamma   90.00
#
_symmetry.space_group_name_H-M   'P 1'
#
loop_
_entity.id
_entity.type
_entity.pdbx_description
1 polymer ?
#
loop_
_entity_poly.entity_id
_entity_poly.type
_entity_poly.pdbx_seq_one_letter_code
_entity_poly.pdbx_strand_id
1 'polypeptide(L)'
;MPELGDPASVHVIVGASRARVVLSGEIDADIGAELGEAISDAEGSGLPVEIDAHHVTFMDSSGVAFLARLASRSPHRVRVLRAPPTVRFLLEVTRIGELLEIVDVDPGFDLESPAPR
;
A
#
# COMPACT_ATOMS: atom_id res chain seq x y z
N MET A 1 28.55 4.15 9.67
CA MET A 1 28.23 2.83 9.18
C MET A 1 27.21 2.90 8.07
N PRO A 2 27.60 2.41 6.96
CA PRO A 2 26.70 2.54 5.82
C PRO A 2 25.45 1.70 6.01
N GLU A 3 24.39 2.22 5.51
CA GLU A 3 23.16 1.47 5.41
C GLU A 3 23.21 0.56 4.22
N LEU A 4 22.70 -0.63 4.39
CA LEU A 4 22.68 -1.60 3.32
C LEU A 4 21.33 -1.64 2.62
N GLY A 5 20.54 -0.62 2.80
CA GLY A 5 19.24 -0.51 2.21
C GLY A 5 18.40 0.42 3.04
N ASP A 6 17.30 0.82 2.50
CA ASP A 6 16.40 1.71 3.21
C ASP A 6 15.61 0.93 4.24
N PRO A 7 15.48 1.46 5.46
CA PRO A 7 14.66 0.78 6.44
C PRO A 7 13.22 0.68 5.95
N ALA A 8 12.64 -0.48 6.17
CA ALA A 8 11.26 -0.70 5.80
C ALA A 8 10.34 0.04 6.77
N SER A 9 9.27 0.59 6.24
CA SER A 9 8.25 1.16 7.11
C SER A 9 6.89 1.04 6.45
N VAL A 10 5.87 0.97 7.29
CA VAL A 10 4.49 0.97 6.84
C VAL A 10 3.69 1.85 7.81
N HIS A 11 2.93 2.77 7.27
CA HIS A 11 2.08 3.67 8.06
C HIS A 11 0.68 3.67 7.49
N VAL A 12 -0.31 3.67 8.37
CA VAL A 12 -1.70 3.78 7.94
C VAL A 12 -2.22 5.13 8.39
N ILE A 13 -2.77 5.87 7.45
CA ILE A 13 -3.37 7.17 7.72
C ILE A 13 -4.83 7.08 7.33
N VAL A 14 -5.70 7.30 8.32
CA VAL A 14 -7.14 7.26 8.08
C VAL A 14 -7.62 8.67 7.84
N GLY A 15 -8.07 8.93 6.63
CA GLY A 15 -8.57 10.25 6.27
C GLY A 15 -10.07 10.33 6.37
N ALA A 16 -10.63 11.37 5.77
CA ALA A 16 -12.07 11.59 5.82
C ALA A 16 -12.84 10.61 4.96
N SER A 17 -12.29 10.24 3.81
CA SER A 17 -13.03 9.42 2.83
C SER A 17 -12.28 8.18 2.40
N ARG A 18 -11.02 8.00 2.83
CA ARG A 18 -10.25 6.81 2.48
C ARG A 18 -9.12 6.62 3.47
N ALA A 19 -8.58 5.41 3.48
CA ALA A 19 -7.41 5.08 4.27
C ALA A 19 -6.23 4.94 3.32
N ARG A 20 -5.06 5.42 3.74
CA ARG A 20 -3.84 5.32 2.94
C ARG A 20 -2.81 4.53 3.71
N VAL A 21 -2.25 3.51 3.05
CA VAL A 21 -1.14 2.75 3.58
C VAL A 21 0.11 3.20 2.84
N VAL A 22 1.06 3.77 3.57
CA VAL A 22 2.29 4.30 2.98
C VAL A 22 3.39 3.29 3.21
N LEU A 23 3.96 2.78 2.13
CA LEU A 23 5.06 1.81 2.18
C LEU A 23 6.35 2.49 1.78
N SER A 24 7.43 2.17 2.49
CA SER A 24 8.74 2.74 2.21
C SER A 24 9.81 1.68 2.41
N GLY A 25 10.88 1.77 1.62
CA GLY A 25 12.04 0.92 1.80
C GLY A 25 11.86 -0.48 1.29
N GLU A 26 12.46 -1.43 1.95
CA GLU A 26 12.45 -2.83 1.53
C GLU A 26 11.30 -3.56 2.18
N ILE A 27 10.35 -3.98 1.37
CA ILE A 27 9.14 -4.64 1.86
C ILE A 27 9.32 -6.14 1.70
N ASP A 28 9.69 -6.80 2.80
CA ASP A 28 9.97 -8.23 2.81
C ASP A 28 9.40 -8.86 4.08
N ALA A 29 9.78 -10.11 4.33
CA ALA A 29 9.21 -10.88 5.44
C ALA A 29 9.51 -10.27 6.81
N ASP A 30 10.60 -9.49 6.91
CA ASP A 30 10.98 -8.91 8.20
C ASP A 30 9.96 -7.90 8.71
N ILE A 31 9.16 -7.32 7.82
CA ILE A 31 8.14 -6.35 8.20
C ILE A 31 6.75 -6.98 8.23
N GLY A 32 6.69 -8.32 8.26
CA GLY A 32 5.41 -9.03 8.15
C GLY A 32 4.40 -8.68 9.22
N ALA A 33 4.85 -8.51 10.47
CA ALA A 33 3.92 -8.18 11.56
C ALA A 33 3.30 -6.80 11.34
N GLU A 34 4.12 -5.84 10.93
CA GLU A 34 3.65 -4.49 10.67
C GLU A 34 2.69 -4.46 9.47
N LEU A 35 2.97 -5.28 8.45
CA LEU A 35 2.06 -5.37 7.31
C LEU A 35 0.71 -5.95 7.74
N GLY A 36 0.74 -6.96 8.62
CA GLY A 36 -0.49 -7.54 9.13
C GLY A 36 -1.32 -6.54 9.92
N GLU A 37 -0.66 -5.73 10.75
CA GLU A 37 -1.33 -4.68 11.49
C GLU A 37 -1.94 -3.64 10.56
N ALA A 38 -1.22 -3.31 9.50
CA ALA A 38 -1.71 -2.34 8.53
C ALA A 38 -2.98 -2.82 7.86
N ILE A 39 -3.04 -4.11 7.53
CA ILE A 39 -4.25 -4.68 6.95
C ILE A 39 -5.41 -4.53 7.93
N SER A 40 -5.20 -4.87 9.19
CA SER A 40 -6.25 -4.77 10.20
C SER A 40 -6.72 -3.34 10.38
N ASP A 41 -5.78 -2.40 10.41
CA ASP A 41 -6.13 -0.98 10.59
C ASP A 41 -6.91 -0.46 9.40
N ALA A 42 -6.48 -0.82 8.20
CA ALA A 42 -7.17 -0.39 6.99
C ALA A 42 -8.58 -0.97 6.91
N GLU A 43 -8.71 -2.25 7.24
CA GLU A 43 -10.02 -2.89 7.27
C GLU A 43 -10.93 -2.24 8.31
N GLY A 44 -10.36 -1.95 9.47
CA GLY A 44 -11.14 -1.37 10.56
C GLY A 44 -11.68 0.01 10.24
N SER A 45 -11.07 0.69 9.29
CA SER A 45 -11.56 2.02 8.90
C SER A 45 -12.87 1.94 8.12
N GLY A 46 -13.13 0.82 7.43
CA GLY A 46 -14.30 0.68 6.57
C GLY A 46 -14.25 1.53 5.32
N LEU A 47 -13.14 2.17 5.04
CA LEU A 47 -13.00 3.11 3.93
C LEU A 47 -12.26 2.46 2.75
N PRO A 48 -12.43 3.02 1.54
CA PRO A 48 -11.58 2.60 0.42
C PRO A 48 -10.10 2.81 0.75
N VAL A 49 -9.26 1.91 0.28
CA VAL A 49 -7.86 1.87 0.65
C VAL A 49 -6.97 2.21 -0.54
N GLU A 50 -5.97 3.04 -0.31
CA GLU A 50 -4.92 3.36 -1.26
C GLU A 50 -3.59 2.93 -0.68
N ILE A 51 -2.72 2.39 -1.52
CA ILE A 51 -1.36 2.04 -1.15
C ILE A 51 -0.43 3.03 -1.84
N ASP A 52 0.30 3.83 -1.08
CA ASP A 52 1.32 4.69 -1.66
C ASP A 52 2.63 3.93 -1.67
N ALA A 53 3.05 3.52 -2.86
CA ALA A 53 4.24 2.69 -3.03
C ALA A 53 5.43 3.47 -3.58
N HIS A 54 5.33 4.79 -3.63
CA HIS A 54 6.32 5.62 -4.30
C HIS A 54 7.74 5.43 -3.74
N HIS A 55 7.85 5.22 -2.45
CA HIS A 55 9.15 5.13 -1.78
C HIS A 55 9.61 3.69 -1.52
N VAL A 56 8.95 2.71 -2.12
CA VAL A 56 9.38 1.32 -2.01
C VAL A 56 10.62 1.14 -2.88
N THR A 57 11.69 0.59 -2.28
CA THR A 57 12.93 0.34 -3.01
C THR A 57 13.10 -1.12 -3.38
N PHE A 58 12.39 -2.01 -2.70
CA PHE A 58 12.46 -3.44 -2.96
C PHE A 58 11.19 -4.10 -2.43
N MET A 59 10.72 -5.12 -3.11
CA MET A 59 9.58 -5.89 -2.65
C MET A 59 9.78 -7.34 -3.07
N ASP A 60 9.52 -8.26 -2.15
CA ASP A 60 9.57 -9.68 -2.46
C ASP A 60 8.15 -10.27 -2.40
N SER A 61 8.07 -11.59 -2.35
CA SER A 61 6.78 -12.26 -2.35
C SER A 61 5.93 -11.93 -1.12
N SER A 62 6.58 -11.55 -0.01
CA SER A 62 5.83 -11.14 1.19
C SER A 62 5.05 -9.86 0.94
N GLY A 63 5.66 -8.91 0.24
CA GLY A 63 4.96 -7.68 -0.11
C GLY A 63 3.84 -7.92 -1.10
N VAL A 64 4.08 -8.79 -2.08
CA VAL A 64 3.04 -9.13 -3.04
C VAL A 64 1.87 -9.81 -2.34
N ALA A 65 2.16 -10.72 -1.40
CA ALA A 65 1.12 -11.41 -0.63
C ALA A 65 0.32 -10.40 0.20
N PHE A 66 0.99 -9.40 0.78
CA PHE A 66 0.31 -8.35 1.51
C PHE A 66 -0.69 -7.63 0.62
N LEU A 67 -0.27 -7.24 -0.58
CA LEU A 67 -1.16 -6.53 -1.51
C LEU A 67 -2.33 -7.42 -1.92
N ALA A 68 -2.07 -8.70 -2.16
CA ALA A 68 -3.13 -9.63 -2.54
C ALA A 68 -4.15 -9.81 -1.42
N ARG A 69 -3.68 -9.92 -0.17
CA ARG A 69 -4.58 -10.06 0.97
C ARG A 69 -5.43 -8.83 1.15
N LEU A 70 -4.82 -7.66 1.06
CA LEU A 70 -5.56 -6.43 1.21
C LEU A 70 -6.60 -6.30 0.12
N ALA A 71 -6.24 -6.65 -1.12
CA ALA A 71 -7.18 -6.58 -2.24
C ALA A 71 -8.38 -7.51 -2.01
N SER A 72 -8.12 -8.72 -1.49
CA SER A 72 -9.21 -9.68 -1.31
C SER A 72 -10.09 -9.36 -0.11
N ARG A 73 -9.58 -8.61 0.84
CA ARG A 73 -10.34 -8.27 2.06
C ARG A 73 -11.06 -6.95 1.98
N SER A 74 -10.65 -6.10 1.06
CA SER A 74 -11.26 -4.79 0.94
C SER A 74 -12.57 -4.89 0.16
N PRO A 75 -13.65 -4.24 0.63
CA PRO A 75 -14.90 -4.20 -0.14
C PRO A 75 -14.81 -3.31 -1.37
N HIS A 76 -13.78 -2.47 -1.43
CA HIS A 76 -13.56 -1.58 -2.57
C HIS A 76 -12.28 -1.98 -3.26
N ARG A 77 -12.16 -1.63 -4.54
CA ARG A 77 -10.94 -1.92 -5.27
C ARG A 77 -9.80 -1.10 -4.69
N VAL A 78 -8.72 -1.77 -4.30
CA VAL A 78 -7.57 -1.10 -3.72
C VAL A 78 -6.75 -0.45 -4.81
N ARG A 79 -6.35 0.80 -4.59
CA ARG A 79 -5.50 1.55 -5.50
C ARG A 79 -4.06 1.46 -5.06
N VAL A 80 -3.16 1.31 -6.03
CA VAL A 80 -1.72 1.39 -5.76
C VAL A 80 -1.20 2.62 -6.49
N LEU A 81 -0.67 3.56 -5.72
CA LEU A 81 -0.26 4.86 -6.25
C LEU A 81 1.23 4.88 -6.50
N ARG A 82 1.60 5.34 -7.67
CA ARG A 82 2.98 5.65 -8.03
C ARG A 82 3.94 4.48 -7.80
N ALA A 83 3.51 3.28 -8.16
CA ALA A 83 4.34 2.08 -7.98
C ALA A 83 5.61 2.19 -8.81
N PRO A 84 6.79 1.96 -8.20
CA PRO A 84 8.05 1.96 -8.95
C PRO A 84 8.09 0.78 -9.94
N PRO A 85 9.00 0.82 -10.91
CA PRO A 85 9.07 -0.25 -11.92
C PRO A 85 9.22 -1.65 -11.34
N THR A 86 10.00 -1.81 -10.25
CA THR A 86 10.14 -3.13 -9.63
C THR A 86 8.83 -3.64 -9.09
N VAL A 87 8.04 -2.78 -8.46
CA VAL A 87 6.74 -3.18 -7.94
C VAL A 87 5.79 -3.48 -9.08
N ARG A 88 5.77 -2.63 -10.09
CA ARG A 88 4.90 -2.84 -11.25
C ARG A 88 5.21 -4.16 -11.93
N PHE A 89 6.50 -4.48 -12.07
CA PHE A 89 6.91 -5.76 -12.66
C PHE A 89 6.37 -6.94 -11.87
N LEU A 90 6.52 -6.90 -10.54
CA LEU A 90 6.03 -7.98 -9.68
C LEU A 90 4.52 -8.13 -9.78
N LEU A 91 3.79 -7.02 -9.81
CA LEU A 91 2.34 -7.07 -9.93
C LEU A 91 1.93 -7.67 -11.26
N GLU A 92 2.70 -7.41 -12.30
CA GLU A 92 2.40 -7.91 -13.63
C GLU A 92 2.67 -9.41 -13.72
N VAL A 93 3.87 -9.87 -13.31
CA VAL A 93 4.23 -11.28 -13.46
C VAL A 93 3.44 -12.19 -12.53
N THR A 94 2.97 -11.67 -11.40
CA THR A 94 2.16 -12.45 -10.47
C THR A 94 0.68 -12.34 -10.79
N ARG A 95 0.30 -11.44 -11.70
CA ARG A 95 -1.07 -11.12 -12.05
C ARG A 95 -1.89 -10.53 -10.90
N ILE A 96 -1.24 -10.21 -9.81
CA ILE A 96 -1.91 -9.56 -8.67
C ILE A 96 -2.41 -8.18 -9.08
N GLY A 97 -1.73 -7.54 -10.02
CA GLY A 97 -2.16 -6.24 -10.50
C GLY A 97 -3.57 -6.21 -11.06
N GLU A 98 -4.08 -7.38 -11.47
CA GLU A 98 -5.46 -7.46 -11.97
C GLU A 98 -6.49 -7.28 -10.86
N LEU A 99 -6.08 -7.47 -9.62
CA LEU A 99 -6.96 -7.27 -8.46
C LEU A 99 -6.93 -5.84 -7.94
N LEU A 100 -6.05 -5.02 -8.49
CA LEU A 100 -5.76 -3.69 -7.99
C LEU A 100 -6.00 -2.66 -9.09
N GLU A 101 -6.11 -1.41 -8.67
CA GLU A 101 -6.14 -0.30 -9.61
C GLU A 101 -4.80 0.42 -9.50
N ILE A 102 -4.01 0.41 -10.59
CA ILE A 102 -2.69 1.03 -10.59
C ILE A 102 -2.86 2.47 -11.06
N VAL A 103 -2.41 3.41 -10.23
CA VAL A 103 -2.58 4.84 -10.50
C VAL A 103 -1.21 5.49 -10.51
N ASP A 104 -0.87 6.17 -11.61
CA ASP A 104 0.47 6.76 -11.77
C ASP A 104 0.62 8.08 -11.04
N VAL A 105 -0.48 8.77 -10.78
CA VAL A 105 -0.47 10.10 -10.20
C VAL A 105 -1.18 10.06 -8.88
N ASP A 106 -0.58 10.68 -7.85
CA ASP A 106 -1.22 10.78 -6.55
C ASP A 106 -2.40 11.75 -6.64
N PRO A 107 -3.62 11.30 -6.36
CA PRO A 107 -4.79 12.19 -6.43
C PRO A 107 -4.92 13.14 -5.26
N GLY A 108 -3.98 13.07 -4.31
CA GLY A 108 -4.08 13.87 -3.10
C GLY A 108 -4.80 13.10 -2.00
N PHE A 109 -4.61 13.56 -0.78
CA PHE A 109 -5.18 12.86 0.37
C PHE A 109 -5.57 13.87 1.43
N ASP A 110 -6.85 13.89 1.80
CA ASP A 110 -7.39 14.80 2.79
C ASP A 110 -7.54 14.12 4.13
N LEU A 111 -6.81 14.63 5.12
CA LEU A 111 -6.95 14.16 6.49
C LEU A 111 -8.17 14.75 7.17
N GLU A 112 -8.58 15.93 6.72
CA GLU A 112 -9.69 16.63 7.34
C GLU A 112 -11.00 16.19 6.77
N SER A 113 -12.06 16.58 7.43
CA SER A 113 -13.40 16.27 6.95
C SER A 113 -13.59 16.77 5.54
N PRO A 114 -14.35 16.04 4.75
CA PRO A 114 -14.61 16.51 3.39
C PRO A 114 -15.29 17.86 3.41
N ALA A 115 -15.10 18.60 2.34
CA ALA A 115 -15.73 19.89 2.21
C ALA A 115 -17.25 19.71 2.31
N PRO A 116 -17.92 20.68 2.93
CA PRO A 116 -19.37 20.61 3.01
C PRO A 116 -19.97 20.68 1.61
N ARG A 117 -21.10 20.01 1.48
CA ARG A 117 -21.88 20.02 0.23
C ARG A 117 -22.99 20.97 0.33
#